data_7c875656ad9a7d60cf732ddba14f3fa7
#
_entry.id   7c875656ad9a7d60cf732ddba14f3fa7
#
_cell.length_a   1.000
_cell.length_b   1.000
_cell.length_c   1.000
_cell.angle_alpha   90.00
_cell.angle_beta   90.00
_cell.angle_gamma   90.00
#
_symmetry.space_group_name_H-M   'P 1'
#
loop_
_entity.id
_entity.type
_entity.pdbx_description
1 polymer ?
#
loop_
_entity_poly.entity_id
_entity_poly.type
_entity_poly.pdbx_seq_one_letter_code
_entity_poly.pdbx_strand_id
1 'polypeptide(L)'
;MRLRIVDCGLRIDNGRSSRGWTPTSLIRNPQSAIRNWFCCFLAACTPVTTRPDFLPDPQASRLVLDAPPARVTPEIAVLVAAESLQVDRVNVRDGYVETAWYDTRSRRSFRGAGDVPDLAAAVKIRCWADPYVPGQTQLTVETVSRPRYDPSRTERDLEVVVPKTHAGRALADSLVAALKKRFGIPNSAPSAP
;
A
#
# COMPACT_ATOMS: atom_id res chain seq x y z
N MET A 1 13.10 9.88 17.92
CA MET A 1 12.34 10.56 16.86
C MET A 1 11.18 11.31 17.50
N ARG A 2 11.27 12.65 17.63
CA ARG A 2 10.26 13.47 18.34
C ARG A 2 9.16 13.87 17.37
N LEU A 3 7.94 13.41 17.61
CA LEU A 3 6.73 13.89 16.90
C LEU A 3 6.56 15.38 17.22
N ARG A 4 6.60 16.24 16.22
CA ARG A 4 6.11 17.61 16.31
C ARG A 4 4.61 17.59 16.09
N ILE A 5 3.87 17.71 17.19
CA ILE A 5 2.45 18.06 17.15
C ILE A 5 2.39 19.54 16.74
N VAL A 6 1.82 19.80 15.58
CA VAL A 6 1.50 21.17 15.15
C VAL A 6 0.30 21.61 15.97
N ASP A 7 0.58 22.43 17.00
CA ASP A 7 -0.43 23.11 17.81
C ASP A 7 -1.21 24.08 16.91
N CYS A 8 -2.45 23.73 16.63
CA CYS A 8 -3.43 24.71 16.13
C CYS A 8 -3.73 25.69 17.28
N GLY A 9 -2.98 26.79 17.32
CA GLY A 9 -3.06 27.81 18.34
C GLY A 9 -4.41 28.48 18.41
N LEU A 10 -5.31 27.99 19.23
CA LEU A 10 -6.46 28.73 19.74
C LEU A 10 -5.95 29.58 20.92
N ARG A 11 -5.52 30.79 20.62
CA ARG A 11 -5.17 31.80 21.62
C ARG A 11 -6.44 32.32 22.26
N ILE A 12 -6.78 31.83 23.43
CA ILE A 12 -7.85 32.39 24.27
C ILE A 12 -7.22 33.55 25.03
N ASP A 13 -7.43 34.78 24.56
CA ASP A 13 -7.10 35.98 25.30
C ASP A 13 -8.08 36.19 26.47
N ASN A 14 -7.64 35.81 27.64
CA ASN A 14 -8.31 36.17 28.91
C ASN A 14 -8.02 37.63 29.30
N GLY A 15 -8.51 38.56 28.46
CA GLY A 15 -8.49 39.98 28.74
C GLY A 15 -9.68 40.39 29.65
N ARG A 16 -9.44 40.47 30.93
CA ARG A 16 -10.33 41.06 31.94
C ARG A 16 -10.50 42.56 31.67
N SER A 17 -11.60 42.99 31.07
CA SER A 17 -11.99 44.38 31.02
C SER A 17 -13.48 44.50 31.26
N SER A 18 -13.82 44.96 32.45
CA SER A 18 -15.13 45.42 32.89
C SER A 18 -15.46 46.74 32.20
N ARG A 19 -16.32 46.79 31.20
CA ARG A 19 -17.12 47.95 30.79
C ARG A 19 -18.32 47.51 29.97
N GLY A 20 -19.47 47.96 30.40
CA GLY A 20 -20.83 48.04 29.86
C GLY A 20 -21.12 47.38 28.51
N TRP A 21 -21.82 46.27 28.51
CA TRP A 21 -22.41 45.65 27.33
C TRP A 21 -23.78 46.28 27.06
N THR A 22 -23.87 47.06 26.01
CA THR A 22 -25.15 47.33 25.31
C THR A 22 -25.35 46.16 24.32
N PRO A 23 -26.50 45.48 24.30
CA PRO A 23 -26.73 44.40 23.35
C PRO A 23 -27.19 45.04 22.02
N THR A 24 -26.24 45.43 21.17
CA THR A 24 -26.55 45.65 19.74
C THR A 24 -26.58 44.28 19.08
N SER A 25 -27.78 43.88 18.71
CA SER A 25 -28.09 42.66 17.97
C SER A 25 -27.41 42.68 16.60
N LEU A 26 -26.18 42.18 16.52
CA LEU A 26 -25.57 41.85 15.23
C LEU A 26 -26.23 40.53 14.76
N ILE A 27 -27.26 40.68 13.92
CA ILE A 27 -27.79 39.60 13.11
C ILE A 27 -26.65 39.15 12.19
N ARG A 28 -25.81 38.24 12.66
CA ARG A 28 -24.84 37.54 11.81
C ARG A 28 -25.63 36.68 10.86
N ASN A 29 -25.53 37.00 9.57
CA ASN A 29 -26.14 36.32 8.46
C ASN A 29 -25.83 34.78 8.57
N PRO A 30 -26.83 33.93 8.87
CA PRO A 30 -26.60 32.48 9.12
C PRO A 30 -26.05 31.75 7.87
N GLN A 31 -26.19 32.37 6.69
CA GLN A 31 -25.69 31.75 5.45
C GLN A 31 -24.15 31.66 5.38
N SER A 32 -23.39 32.54 6.06
CA SER A 32 -21.94 32.50 6.05
C SER A 32 -21.40 31.39 6.98
N ALA A 33 -22.10 31.08 8.05
CA ALA A 33 -21.70 30.02 8.97
C ALA A 33 -21.90 28.62 8.35
N ILE A 34 -22.98 28.42 7.60
CA ILE A 34 -23.28 27.15 6.92
C ILE A 34 -22.26 26.89 5.79
N ARG A 35 -21.85 27.94 5.08
CA ARG A 35 -20.90 27.82 3.97
C ARG A 35 -19.50 27.42 4.45
N ASN A 36 -19.05 27.92 5.58
CA ASN A 36 -17.76 27.54 6.17
C ASN A 36 -17.80 26.13 6.79
N TRP A 37 -18.91 25.69 7.34
CA TRP A 37 -19.06 24.37 7.90
C TRP A 37 -19.03 23.28 6.82
N PHE A 38 -19.63 23.54 5.66
CA PHE A 38 -19.63 22.63 4.52
C PHE A 38 -18.23 22.44 3.90
N CYS A 39 -17.40 23.49 3.86
CA CYS A 39 -16.03 23.41 3.38
C CYS A 39 -15.12 22.56 4.30
N CYS A 40 -15.34 22.58 5.62
CA CYS A 40 -14.56 21.76 6.55
C CYS A 40 -14.89 20.26 6.46
N PHE A 41 -16.12 19.89 6.09
CA PHE A 41 -16.49 18.48 5.93
C PHE A 41 -15.96 17.85 4.64
N LEU A 42 -15.72 18.63 3.59
CA LEU A 42 -15.18 18.11 2.33
C LEU A 42 -13.67 17.88 2.36
N ALA A 43 -12.95 18.51 3.29
CA ALA A 43 -11.49 18.35 3.42
C ALA A 43 -11.06 17.11 4.26
N ALA A 44 -12.00 16.43 4.92
CA ALA A 44 -11.67 15.43 5.94
C ALA A 44 -11.61 13.97 5.44
N CYS A 45 -11.86 13.70 4.16
CA CYS A 45 -11.94 12.32 3.67
C CYS A 45 -11.09 12.09 2.41
N THR A 46 -9.79 12.39 2.48
CA THR A 46 -8.87 11.72 1.57
C THR A 46 -8.59 10.32 2.13
N PRO A 47 -9.04 9.24 1.48
CA PRO A 47 -8.72 7.90 1.94
C PRO A 47 -7.20 7.74 1.90
N VAL A 48 -6.59 7.49 3.06
CA VAL A 48 -5.16 7.15 3.12
C VAL A 48 -5.02 5.76 2.54
N THR A 49 -4.50 5.68 1.32
CA THR A 49 -4.12 4.40 0.73
C THR A 49 -2.69 4.04 1.11
N THR A 50 -2.46 2.77 1.42
CA THR A 50 -1.11 2.22 1.61
C THR A 50 -0.58 1.58 0.32
N ARG A 51 -1.40 1.53 -0.73
CA ARG A 51 -0.99 1.09 -2.05
C ARG A 51 -0.05 2.15 -2.63
N PRO A 52 1.13 1.76 -3.12
CA PRO A 52 2.04 2.68 -3.77
C PRO A 52 1.43 3.24 -5.07
N ASP A 53 1.75 4.47 -5.41
CA ASP A 53 1.29 5.20 -6.60
C ASP A 53 2.05 4.83 -7.88
N PHE A 54 3.14 4.06 -7.76
CA PHE A 54 3.89 3.59 -8.92
C PHE A 54 3.27 2.33 -9.56
N LEU A 55 3.45 2.19 -10.86
CA LEU A 55 3.01 1.01 -11.61
C LEU A 55 3.99 -0.15 -11.44
N PRO A 56 3.49 -1.41 -11.47
CA PRO A 56 4.36 -2.58 -11.53
C PRO A 56 5.21 -2.59 -12.80
N ASP A 57 6.39 -3.21 -12.71
CA ASP A 57 7.27 -3.37 -13.87
C ASP A 57 6.54 -4.12 -15.01
N PRO A 58 6.75 -3.74 -16.28
CA PRO A 58 6.21 -4.46 -17.43
C PRO A 58 6.57 -5.95 -17.48
N GLN A 59 7.71 -6.34 -16.89
CA GLN A 59 8.17 -7.74 -16.81
C GLN A 59 7.56 -8.52 -15.63
N ALA A 60 6.75 -7.88 -14.78
CA ALA A 60 6.04 -8.55 -13.70
C ALA A 60 5.11 -9.65 -14.24
N SER A 61 4.94 -10.73 -13.46
CA SER A 61 4.02 -11.81 -13.83
C SER A 61 2.58 -11.35 -13.71
N ARG A 62 1.79 -11.60 -14.74
CA ARG A 62 0.35 -11.28 -14.75
C ARG A 62 -0.47 -12.53 -14.96
N LEU A 63 -1.58 -12.63 -14.25
CA LEU A 63 -2.55 -13.72 -14.41
C LEU A 63 -3.95 -13.22 -14.04
N VAL A 64 -4.97 -13.89 -14.55
CA VAL A 64 -6.36 -13.65 -14.17
C VAL A 64 -6.82 -14.80 -13.28
N LEU A 65 -7.49 -14.45 -12.17
CA LEU A 65 -8.05 -15.39 -11.19
C LEU A 65 -9.58 -15.27 -11.17
N ASP A 66 -10.26 -16.38 -10.98
CA ASP A 66 -11.73 -16.45 -10.92
C ASP A 66 -12.25 -16.18 -9.50
N ALA A 67 -11.90 -15.01 -8.99
CA ALA A 67 -12.35 -14.51 -7.69
C ALA A 67 -12.21 -12.99 -7.62
N PRO A 68 -13.05 -12.27 -6.87
CA PRO A 68 -12.92 -10.83 -6.71
C PRO A 68 -11.70 -10.45 -5.86
N PRO A 69 -11.12 -9.23 -6.04
CA PRO A 69 -9.93 -8.76 -5.32
C PRO A 69 -10.04 -8.85 -3.80
N ALA A 70 -11.23 -8.57 -3.25
CA ALA A 70 -11.50 -8.64 -1.82
C ALA A 70 -11.30 -10.06 -1.22
N ARG A 71 -11.41 -11.12 -2.04
CA ARG A 71 -11.13 -12.50 -1.63
C ARG A 71 -9.68 -12.89 -1.91
N VAL A 72 -9.12 -12.41 -3.01
CA VAL A 72 -7.75 -12.74 -3.44
C VAL A 72 -6.72 -12.10 -2.52
N THR A 73 -6.87 -10.82 -2.19
CA THR A 73 -5.86 -10.06 -1.43
C THR A 73 -5.54 -10.63 -0.05
N PRO A 74 -6.50 -10.96 0.83
CA PRO A 74 -6.18 -11.58 2.11
C PRO A 74 -5.56 -12.95 1.96
N GLU A 75 -5.94 -13.71 0.93
CA GLU A 75 -5.37 -15.03 0.67
C GLU A 75 -3.92 -14.97 0.21
N ILE A 76 -3.53 -13.94 -0.56
CA ILE A 76 -2.12 -13.67 -0.88
C ILE A 76 -1.32 -13.53 0.40
N ALA A 77 -1.80 -12.75 1.37
CA ALA A 77 -1.11 -12.54 2.64
C ALA A 77 -0.94 -13.87 3.44
N VAL A 78 -1.97 -14.72 3.44
CA VAL A 78 -1.93 -16.04 4.08
C VAL A 78 -0.89 -16.94 3.41
N LEU A 79 -0.88 -17.03 2.07
CA LEU A 79 0.05 -17.86 1.33
C LEU A 79 1.50 -17.36 1.46
N VAL A 80 1.70 -16.05 1.43
CA VAL A 80 3.00 -15.42 1.68
C VAL A 80 3.53 -15.81 3.06
N ALA A 81 2.68 -15.74 4.10
CA ALA A 81 3.06 -16.13 5.45
C ALA A 81 3.36 -17.65 5.56
N ALA A 82 2.65 -18.49 4.82
CA ALA A 82 2.90 -19.93 4.77
C ALA A 82 4.27 -20.29 4.19
N GLU A 83 4.78 -19.48 3.25
CA GLU A 83 6.15 -19.60 2.71
C GLU A 83 7.23 -18.98 3.63
N SER A 84 6.88 -18.67 4.88
CA SER A 84 7.76 -18.01 5.87
C SER A 84 8.23 -16.60 5.46
N LEU A 85 7.54 -15.97 4.50
CA LEU A 85 7.76 -14.60 4.12
C LEU A 85 6.96 -13.69 5.07
N GLN A 86 7.63 -12.72 5.68
CA GLN A 86 6.94 -11.76 6.52
C GLN A 86 6.19 -10.74 5.65
N VAL A 87 4.90 -10.57 5.92
CA VAL A 87 4.09 -9.54 5.28
C VAL A 87 4.41 -8.18 5.91
N ASP A 88 4.73 -7.19 5.08
CA ASP A 88 5.01 -5.81 5.52
C ASP A 88 3.79 -4.92 5.40
N ARG A 89 3.07 -5.00 4.28
CA ARG A 89 1.86 -4.22 4.02
C ARG A 89 0.77 -5.07 3.43
N VAL A 90 -0.47 -4.87 3.91
CA VAL A 90 -1.69 -5.42 3.31
C VAL A 90 -2.71 -4.32 3.22
N ASN A 91 -3.23 -4.10 2.03
CA ASN A 91 -4.37 -3.23 1.80
C ASN A 91 -5.45 -3.98 1.01
N VAL A 92 -6.40 -4.55 1.72
CA VAL A 92 -7.50 -5.32 1.11
C VAL A 92 -8.40 -4.46 0.23
N ARG A 93 -8.59 -3.19 0.63
CA ARG A 93 -9.44 -2.26 -0.11
C ARG A 93 -8.87 -1.93 -1.49
N ASP A 94 -7.57 -1.70 -1.55
CA ASP A 94 -6.89 -1.28 -2.77
C ASP A 94 -6.16 -2.46 -3.45
N GLY A 95 -6.37 -3.69 -2.98
CA GLY A 95 -5.84 -4.90 -3.60
C GLY A 95 -4.31 -4.99 -3.59
N TYR A 96 -3.63 -4.63 -2.48
CA TYR A 96 -2.18 -4.59 -2.44
C TYR A 96 -1.60 -5.41 -1.29
N VAL A 97 -0.57 -6.20 -1.60
CA VAL A 97 0.23 -6.94 -0.59
C VAL A 97 1.70 -6.77 -0.91
N GLU A 98 2.50 -6.46 0.11
CA GLU A 98 3.96 -6.33 0.02
C GLU A 98 4.62 -7.13 1.14
N THR A 99 5.68 -7.87 0.82
CA THR A 99 6.49 -8.56 1.81
C THR A 99 7.56 -7.65 2.39
N ALA A 100 8.05 -7.95 3.58
CA ALA A 100 9.35 -7.47 4.02
C ALA A 100 10.44 -8.00 3.08
N TRP A 101 11.64 -7.42 3.17
CA TRP A 101 12.81 -7.99 2.50
C TRP A 101 13.08 -9.39 3.03
N TYR A 102 13.37 -10.32 2.13
CA TYR A 102 13.63 -11.72 2.44
C TYR A 102 14.95 -12.14 1.80
N ASP A 103 15.86 -12.64 2.62
CA ASP A 103 17.11 -13.21 2.15
C ASP A 103 16.88 -14.68 1.75
N THR A 104 17.07 -14.98 0.48
CA THR A 104 16.84 -16.31 -0.09
C THR A 104 17.88 -17.33 0.35
N ARG A 105 19.06 -16.92 0.83
CA ARG A 105 20.12 -17.78 1.33
C ARG A 105 19.90 -18.16 2.78
N SER A 106 19.71 -17.17 3.65
CA SER A 106 19.47 -17.40 5.08
C SER A 106 18.04 -17.81 5.39
N ARG A 107 17.11 -17.68 4.43
CA ARG A 107 15.67 -17.91 4.57
C ARG A 107 15.03 -17.12 5.71
N ARG A 108 15.43 -15.86 5.86
CA ARG A 108 14.94 -14.98 6.91
C ARG A 108 14.40 -13.68 6.31
N SER A 109 13.27 -13.24 6.84
CA SER A 109 12.77 -11.90 6.58
C SER A 109 13.43 -10.90 7.52
N PHE A 110 13.65 -9.68 7.05
CA PHE A 110 14.22 -8.61 7.86
C PHE A 110 13.46 -7.29 7.63
N ARG A 111 13.34 -6.54 8.72
CA ARG A 111 12.79 -5.20 8.74
C ARG A 111 13.80 -4.29 9.43
N GLY A 112 14.24 -3.23 8.74
CA GLY A 112 14.97 -2.14 9.36
C GLY A 112 16.49 -2.18 9.25
N ALA A 113 17.12 -1.15 9.81
CA ALA A 113 18.52 -0.76 9.58
C ALA A 113 19.57 -1.58 10.36
N GLY A 114 19.15 -2.49 11.23
CA GLY A 114 20.08 -3.29 12.07
C GLY A 114 20.57 -4.57 11.41
N ASP A 115 19.78 -5.14 10.52
CA ASP A 115 20.16 -6.33 9.76
C ASP A 115 20.76 -5.89 8.43
N VAL A 116 22.01 -6.22 8.18
CA VAL A 116 22.66 -6.00 6.88
C VAL A 116 22.44 -7.24 6.03
N PRO A 117 21.42 -7.26 5.16
CA PRO A 117 21.17 -8.39 4.30
C PRO A 117 22.25 -8.51 3.22
N ASP A 118 22.46 -9.73 2.72
CA ASP A 118 23.14 -9.87 1.43
C ASP A 118 22.23 -9.27 0.34
N LEU A 119 22.56 -8.08 -0.12
CA LEU A 119 21.75 -7.34 -1.08
C LEU A 119 21.53 -8.12 -2.38
N ALA A 120 22.46 -8.99 -2.77
CA ALA A 120 22.34 -9.82 -3.96
C ALA A 120 21.34 -10.98 -3.79
N ALA A 121 21.11 -11.43 -2.55
CA ALA A 121 20.18 -12.50 -2.22
C ALA A 121 18.84 -12.00 -1.67
N ALA A 122 18.75 -10.71 -1.33
CA ALA A 122 17.56 -10.11 -0.75
C ALA A 122 16.51 -9.80 -1.83
N VAL A 123 15.29 -10.27 -1.59
CA VAL A 123 14.16 -10.04 -2.49
C VAL A 123 12.95 -9.50 -1.73
N LYS A 124 12.09 -8.80 -2.43
CA LYS A 124 10.79 -8.34 -1.96
C LYS A 124 9.74 -8.70 -3.00
N ILE A 125 8.59 -9.20 -2.58
CA ILE A 125 7.47 -9.54 -3.46
C ILE A 125 6.37 -8.52 -3.24
N ARG A 126 5.84 -8.01 -4.34
CA ARG A 126 4.68 -7.12 -4.39
C ARG A 126 3.60 -7.73 -5.25
N CYS A 127 2.37 -7.64 -4.78
CA CYS A 127 1.21 -8.16 -5.46
C CYS A 127 0.16 -7.06 -5.60
N TRP A 128 -0.35 -6.87 -6.81
CA TRP A 128 -1.48 -6.01 -7.12
C TRP A 128 -2.63 -6.87 -7.60
N ALA A 129 -3.73 -6.86 -6.85
CA ALA A 129 -4.97 -7.57 -7.16
C ALA A 129 -5.99 -6.56 -7.66
N ASP A 130 -5.98 -6.28 -8.95
CA ASP A 130 -6.85 -5.31 -9.59
C ASP A 130 -8.15 -5.97 -10.09
N PRO A 131 -9.31 -5.30 -10.02
CA PRO A 131 -10.51 -5.81 -10.65
C PRO A 131 -10.31 -5.89 -12.18
N TYR A 132 -10.69 -7.02 -12.78
CA TYR A 132 -10.58 -7.24 -14.23
C TYR A 132 -11.95 -7.18 -14.90
N VAL A 133 -12.78 -8.16 -14.64
CA VAL A 133 -14.21 -8.18 -14.98
C VAL A 133 -15.00 -8.54 -13.72
N PRO A 134 -16.33 -8.36 -13.68
CA PRO A 134 -17.11 -8.70 -12.50
C PRO A 134 -16.81 -10.10 -11.99
N GLY A 135 -16.36 -10.22 -10.73
CA GLY A 135 -16.02 -11.48 -10.09
C GLY A 135 -14.59 -11.98 -10.33
N GLN A 136 -13.79 -11.31 -11.15
CA GLN A 136 -12.41 -11.72 -11.48
C GLN A 136 -11.38 -10.68 -11.07
N THR A 137 -10.16 -11.15 -10.85
CA THR A 137 -9.00 -10.34 -10.48
C THR A 137 -7.87 -10.50 -11.49
N GLN A 138 -7.35 -9.39 -11.99
CA GLN A 138 -6.03 -9.36 -12.61
C GLN A 138 -4.98 -9.24 -11.50
N LEU A 139 -4.26 -10.32 -11.27
CA LEU A 139 -3.15 -10.33 -10.32
C LEU A 139 -1.84 -10.03 -11.05
N THR A 140 -1.10 -9.03 -10.55
CA THR A 140 0.27 -8.74 -10.97
C THR A 140 1.20 -9.05 -9.81
N VAL A 141 2.23 -9.87 -10.05
CA VAL A 141 3.24 -10.25 -9.06
C VAL A 141 4.60 -9.79 -9.54
N GLU A 142 5.19 -8.89 -8.78
CA GLU A 142 6.52 -8.34 -9.01
C GLU A 142 7.48 -8.88 -7.94
N THR A 143 8.65 -9.33 -8.35
CA THR A 143 9.73 -9.70 -7.44
C THR A 143 10.92 -8.81 -7.75
N VAL A 144 11.35 -8.05 -6.75
CA VAL A 144 12.45 -7.11 -6.87
C VAL A 144 13.59 -7.47 -5.95
N SER A 145 14.80 -7.11 -6.34
CA SER A 145 16.01 -7.13 -5.53
C SER A 145 16.63 -5.73 -5.51
N ARG A 146 17.51 -5.49 -4.55
CA ARG A 146 18.26 -4.24 -4.44
C ARG A 146 19.75 -4.57 -4.39
N PRO A 147 20.39 -4.77 -5.56
CA PRO A 147 21.78 -5.25 -5.62
C PRO A 147 22.83 -4.24 -5.14
N ARG A 148 22.41 -2.98 -4.89
CA ARG A 148 23.29 -1.91 -4.46
C ARG A 148 22.69 -1.15 -3.28
N TYR A 149 23.55 -0.58 -2.46
CA TYR A 149 23.20 0.39 -1.44
C TYR A 149 23.74 1.76 -1.86
N ASP A 150 22.88 2.74 -1.94
CA ASP A 150 23.25 4.13 -2.20
C ASP A 150 22.35 5.03 -1.34
N PRO A 151 22.91 5.66 -0.28
CA PRO A 151 22.13 6.48 0.64
C PRO A 151 21.63 7.80 0.02
N SER A 152 22.15 8.17 -1.16
CA SER A 152 21.72 9.39 -1.88
C SER A 152 20.49 9.16 -2.75
N ARG A 153 20.06 7.92 -2.93
CA ARG A 153 18.90 7.54 -3.77
C ARG A 153 17.81 6.88 -2.94
N THR A 154 16.58 6.95 -3.44
CA THR A 154 15.48 6.25 -2.80
C THR A 154 15.65 4.73 -2.95
N GLU A 155 15.10 3.94 -2.02
CA GLU A 155 15.13 2.47 -2.15
C GLU A 155 14.56 2.01 -3.48
N ARG A 156 13.48 2.65 -3.92
CA ARG A 156 12.79 2.32 -5.17
C ARG A 156 13.69 2.49 -6.40
N ASP A 157 14.52 3.52 -6.44
CA ASP A 157 15.44 3.78 -7.56
C ASP A 157 16.57 2.75 -7.67
N LEU A 158 16.79 2.00 -6.60
CA LEU A 158 17.81 0.95 -6.52
C LEU A 158 17.24 -0.45 -6.73
N GLU A 159 15.92 -0.57 -6.77
CA GLU A 159 15.24 -1.83 -7.01
C GLU A 159 15.29 -2.22 -8.48
N VAL A 160 15.52 -3.50 -8.71
CA VAL A 160 15.50 -4.10 -10.05
C VAL A 160 14.66 -5.37 -10.01
N VAL A 161 13.91 -5.62 -11.07
CA VAL A 161 13.16 -6.89 -11.19
C VAL A 161 14.14 -8.04 -11.30
N VAL A 162 13.92 -9.07 -10.49
CA VAL A 162 14.82 -10.24 -10.48
C VAL A 162 14.69 -11.04 -11.78
N PRO A 163 15.81 -11.53 -12.33
CA PRO A 163 15.79 -12.39 -13.51
C PRO A 163 15.10 -13.73 -13.20
N LYS A 164 14.65 -14.43 -14.24
CA LYS A 164 13.95 -15.73 -14.10
C LYS A 164 14.78 -16.80 -13.39
N THR A 165 16.09 -16.72 -13.44
CA THR A 165 17.02 -17.66 -12.79
C THR A 165 17.27 -17.37 -11.32
N HIS A 166 16.76 -16.27 -10.78
CA HIS A 166 16.97 -15.87 -9.39
C HIS A 166 16.08 -16.70 -8.46
N ALA A 167 16.63 -17.14 -7.30
CA ALA A 167 15.88 -17.93 -6.31
C ALA A 167 14.58 -17.25 -5.83
N GLY A 168 14.57 -15.92 -5.72
CA GLY A 168 13.38 -15.16 -5.36
C GLY A 168 12.24 -15.27 -6.39
N ARG A 169 12.57 -15.59 -7.65
CA ARG A 169 11.54 -15.83 -8.68
C ARG A 169 10.78 -17.11 -8.41
N ALA A 170 11.46 -18.16 -7.95
CA ALA A 170 10.82 -19.43 -7.60
C ALA A 170 9.78 -19.26 -6.48
N LEU A 171 10.02 -18.38 -5.51
CA LEU A 171 9.04 -18.05 -4.46
C LEU A 171 7.78 -17.40 -5.05
N ALA A 172 7.94 -16.45 -5.95
CA ALA A 172 6.80 -15.82 -6.62
C ALA A 172 6.03 -16.82 -7.50
N ASP A 173 6.72 -17.69 -8.21
CA ASP A 173 6.10 -18.71 -9.05
C ASP A 173 5.34 -19.77 -8.20
N SER A 174 5.86 -20.14 -7.01
CA SER A 174 5.17 -20.97 -6.02
C SER A 174 3.87 -20.30 -5.55
N LEU A 175 3.93 -19.03 -5.18
CA LEU A 175 2.76 -18.23 -4.78
C LEU A 175 1.72 -18.17 -5.91
N VAL A 176 2.14 -17.89 -7.13
CA VAL A 176 1.28 -17.87 -8.31
C VAL A 176 0.61 -19.23 -8.56
N ALA A 177 1.37 -20.33 -8.43
CA ALA A 177 0.84 -21.67 -8.58
C ALA A 177 -0.21 -22.01 -7.51
N ALA A 178 0.05 -21.64 -6.25
CA ALA A 178 -0.88 -21.84 -5.14
C ALA A 178 -2.20 -21.05 -5.35
N LEU A 179 -2.09 -19.80 -5.80
CA LEU A 179 -3.26 -18.98 -6.10
C LEU A 179 -4.08 -19.52 -7.26
N LYS A 180 -3.43 -19.97 -8.34
CA LYS A 180 -4.09 -20.66 -9.46
C LYS A 180 -4.84 -21.91 -9.01
N LYS A 181 -4.23 -22.71 -8.15
CA LYS A 181 -4.86 -23.93 -7.59
C LYS A 181 -6.07 -23.59 -6.74
N ARG A 182 -6.04 -22.47 -6.01
CA ARG A 182 -7.11 -22.10 -5.08
C ARG A 182 -8.30 -21.42 -5.75
N PHE A 183 -8.05 -20.54 -6.70
CA PHE A 183 -9.08 -19.71 -7.32
C PHE A 183 -9.41 -20.10 -8.76
N GLY A 184 -8.61 -20.97 -9.36
CA GLY A 184 -8.76 -21.34 -10.76
C GLY A 184 -8.27 -20.25 -11.72
N ILE A 185 -8.31 -20.60 -13.00
CA ILE A 185 -8.12 -19.68 -14.11
C ILE A 185 -9.46 -19.64 -14.84
N PRO A 186 -9.99 -18.45 -15.18
CA PRO A 186 -11.24 -18.36 -15.93
C PRO A 186 -11.16 -19.19 -17.21
N ASN A 187 -12.16 -20.05 -17.45
CA ASN A 187 -12.21 -20.92 -18.62
C ASN A 187 -12.41 -20.18 -19.95
N SER A 188 -12.65 -18.87 -19.89
CA SER A 188 -12.79 -18.00 -21.04
C SER A 188 -12.14 -16.66 -20.71
N ALA A 189 -10.94 -16.43 -21.23
CA ALA A 189 -10.53 -15.06 -21.48
C ALA A 189 -11.56 -14.49 -22.49
N PRO A 190 -12.26 -13.39 -22.19
CA PRO A 190 -13.01 -12.72 -23.23
C PRO A 190 -11.99 -12.35 -24.31
N SER A 191 -12.20 -12.85 -25.53
CA SER A 191 -11.46 -12.39 -26.70
C SER A 191 -11.60 -10.87 -26.70
N ALA A 192 -10.47 -10.19 -26.58
CA ALA A 192 -10.45 -8.74 -26.67
C ALA A 192 -11.06 -8.30 -27.99
N PRO A 193 -11.89 -7.25 -27.98
CA PRO A 193 -12.48 -6.70 -29.21
C PRO A 193 -11.44 -6.13 -30.16
#